data_ca70175e1f33070fbf76e22b47c54fb3
#
_entry.id   ca70175e1f33070fbf76e22b47c54fb3
#
_cell.length_a   1.000
_cell.length_b   1.000
_cell.length_c   1.000
_cell.angle_alpha   90.00
_cell.angle_beta   90.00
_cell.angle_gamma   90.00
#
_symmetry.space_group_name_H-M   'P 1'
#
loop_
_entity.id
_entity.type
_entity.pdbx_description
1 polymer ?
#
loop_
_entity_poly.entity_id
_entity_poly.type
_entity_poly.pdbx_seq_one_letter_code
_entity_poly.pdbx_strand_id
1 'polypeptide(L)'
;MKNILCPVDFSEAALEGMEYAAQMARSLGGRLTLIHIVPSIWPEAVHMEGEVLGAEESISNKLDFLKEKIVAEFNINCDWHLAHTVETIEQAIGEKASSYDLIVMGTNGADDSYQYAFGSNTYHVISETKCPLLIVPEGCQYANIQKIVYVFDPEMNPVYLADQLGEAAAAFPSKVIVLHVLTDVVSEETDRQLEILQSTLKARDSAGFQWGFEREFSADPANALDQVLSDNEPALLTLSFHHRTLVERLFEKDMVKALSGVARHPLLVIHR
;
A
#
# COMPACT_ATOMS: atom_id res chain seq x y z
N MET A 1 -12.86 2.70 2.72
CA MET A 1 -12.01 1.95 1.76
C MET A 1 -12.83 0.86 1.08
N LYS A 2 -13.71 1.21 0.12
CA LYS A 2 -14.60 0.23 -0.55
C LYS A 2 -14.37 0.13 -2.05
N ASN A 3 -13.73 1.13 -2.65
CA ASN A 3 -13.40 1.16 -4.07
C ASN A 3 -11.91 0.94 -4.20
N ILE A 4 -11.50 -0.26 -4.60
CA ILE A 4 -10.09 -0.66 -4.68
C ILE A 4 -9.66 -0.67 -6.14
N LEU A 5 -8.53 -0.01 -6.43
CA LEU A 5 -7.84 -0.08 -7.71
C LEU A 5 -6.66 -1.04 -7.59
N CYS A 6 -6.52 -1.96 -8.53
CA CYS A 6 -5.39 -2.88 -8.57
C CYS A 6 -4.72 -2.83 -9.94
N PRO A 7 -3.56 -2.20 -10.06
CA PRO A 7 -2.74 -2.29 -11.26
C PRO A 7 -2.24 -3.72 -11.49
N VAL A 8 -2.36 -4.20 -12.73
CA VAL A 8 -1.92 -5.55 -13.11
C VAL A 8 -1.09 -5.51 -14.39
N ASP A 9 0.10 -6.10 -14.35
CA ASP A 9 1.00 -6.28 -15.51
C ASP A 9 1.15 -7.75 -15.90
N PHE A 10 0.33 -8.61 -15.29
CA PHE A 10 0.32 -10.07 -15.44
C PHE A 10 1.56 -10.77 -14.86
N SER A 11 2.44 -10.09 -14.14
CA SER A 11 3.50 -10.72 -13.36
C SER A 11 2.91 -11.52 -12.20
N GLU A 12 3.67 -12.47 -11.67
CA GLU A 12 3.27 -13.28 -10.52
C GLU A 12 2.95 -12.40 -9.30
N ALA A 13 3.81 -11.44 -9.00
CA ALA A 13 3.59 -10.49 -7.92
C ALA A 13 2.31 -9.65 -8.10
N ALA A 14 2.02 -9.18 -9.32
CA ALA A 14 0.78 -8.46 -9.59
C ALA A 14 -0.46 -9.34 -9.42
N LEU A 15 -0.38 -10.62 -9.79
CA LEU A 15 -1.47 -11.58 -9.59
C LEU A 15 -1.68 -11.92 -8.11
N GLU A 16 -0.61 -12.07 -7.32
CA GLU A 16 -0.72 -12.23 -5.85
C GLU A 16 -1.34 -10.99 -5.20
N GLY A 17 -0.89 -9.79 -5.59
CA GLY A 17 -1.48 -8.52 -5.14
C GLY A 17 -2.97 -8.41 -5.50
N MET A 18 -3.35 -8.86 -6.68
CA MET A 18 -4.76 -8.91 -7.14
C MET A 18 -5.60 -9.87 -6.29
N GLU A 19 -5.09 -11.06 -5.97
CA GLU A 19 -5.80 -12.02 -5.11
C GLU A 19 -5.96 -11.48 -3.68
N TYR A 20 -4.92 -10.83 -3.16
CA TYR A 20 -5.00 -10.12 -1.89
C TYR A 20 -6.07 -9.02 -1.90
N ALA A 21 -6.08 -8.18 -2.96
CA ALA A 21 -7.06 -7.12 -3.15
C ALA A 21 -8.50 -7.65 -3.23
N ALA A 22 -8.70 -8.80 -3.90
CA ALA A 22 -10.01 -9.43 -4.01
C ALA A 22 -10.52 -9.93 -2.65
N GLN A 23 -9.67 -10.59 -1.86
CA GLN A 23 -10.03 -11.04 -0.51
C GLN A 23 -10.31 -9.84 0.43
N MET A 24 -9.51 -8.78 0.32
CA MET A 24 -9.75 -7.54 1.05
C MET A 24 -11.07 -6.88 0.64
N ALA A 25 -11.36 -6.76 -0.65
CA ALA A 25 -12.62 -6.20 -1.15
C ALA A 25 -13.82 -6.98 -0.61
N ARG A 26 -13.73 -8.32 -0.59
CA ARG A 26 -14.76 -9.18 0.02
C ARG A 26 -14.94 -8.88 1.50
N SER A 27 -13.86 -8.79 2.27
CA SER A 27 -13.90 -8.52 3.71
C SER A 27 -14.51 -7.15 4.02
N LEU A 28 -14.23 -6.14 3.21
CA LEU A 28 -14.71 -4.77 3.37
C LEU A 28 -16.12 -4.54 2.76
N GLY A 29 -16.70 -5.54 2.07
CA GLY A 29 -17.93 -5.37 1.30
C GLY A 29 -17.77 -4.30 0.20
N GLY A 30 -16.60 -4.28 -0.41
CA GLY A 30 -16.17 -3.32 -1.45
C GLY A 30 -16.24 -3.92 -2.86
N ARG A 31 -15.63 -3.20 -3.79
CA ARG A 31 -15.46 -3.59 -5.19
C ARG A 31 -14.01 -3.46 -5.62
N LEU A 32 -13.61 -4.24 -6.60
CA LEU A 32 -12.27 -4.25 -7.17
C LEU A 32 -12.32 -3.78 -8.62
N THR A 33 -11.38 -2.92 -9.00
CA THR A 33 -11.16 -2.56 -10.40
C THR A 33 -9.71 -2.88 -10.76
N LEU A 34 -9.53 -3.74 -11.75
CA LEU A 34 -8.22 -4.01 -12.33
C LEU A 34 -7.89 -2.93 -13.34
N ILE A 35 -6.64 -2.51 -13.39
CA ILE A 35 -6.16 -1.61 -14.45
C ILE A 35 -4.87 -2.16 -15.06
N HIS A 36 -4.88 -2.28 -16.39
CA HIS A 36 -3.66 -2.53 -17.16
C HIS A 36 -3.33 -1.31 -18.00
N ILE A 37 -2.07 -0.91 -18.00
CA ILE A 37 -1.62 0.30 -18.69
C ILE A 37 -0.68 -0.08 -19.83
N VAL A 38 -1.05 0.34 -21.02
CA VAL A 38 -0.26 0.16 -22.23
C VAL A 38 0.46 1.47 -22.56
N PRO A 39 1.80 1.48 -22.53
CA PRO A 39 2.56 2.65 -22.98
C PRO A 39 2.33 2.90 -24.48
N SER A 40 1.89 4.10 -24.83
CA SER A 40 1.67 4.50 -26.23
C SER A 40 2.96 4.85 -26.99
N ILE A 41 4.12 4.74 -26.34
CA ILE A 41 5.44 5.06 -26.91
C ILE A 41 5.96 3.85 -27.70
N TRP A 42 5.31 3.56 -28.82
CA TRP A 42 5.89 2.70 -29.83
C TRP A 42 6.04 3.49 -31.13
N PRO A 43 7.19 4.17 -31.34
CA PRO A 43 7.41 5.00 -32.55
C PRO A 43 7.33 4.21 -33.87
N GLU A 44 7.48 2.89 -33.79
CA GLU A 44 7.49 2.00 -34.97
C GLU A 44 6.14 1.30 -35.25
N ALA A 45 5.19 1.39 -34.31
CA ALA A 45 3.88 0.71 -34.46
C ALA A 45 2.92 1.35 -35.46
N VAL A 46 3.24 2.52 -36.00
CA VAL A 46 2.41 3.22 -37.00
C VAL A 46 2.24 2.41 -38.32
N HIS A 47 3.05 1.36 -38.50
CA HIS A 47 2.95 0.51 -39.68
C HIS A 47 2.29 -0.86 -39.44
N MET A 48 1.80 -1.14 -38.21
CA MET A 48 1.30 -2.46 -37.79
C MET A 48 -0.06 -2.37 -37.08
N GLU A 49 -1.02 -1.62 -37.60
CA GLU A 49 -2.35 -1.46 -36.99
C GLU A 49 -3.02 -2.81 -36.64
N GLY A 50 -2.83 -3.85 -37.45
CA GLY A 50 -3.39 -5.17 -37.18
C GLY A 50 -2.74 -5.92 -36.04
N GLU A 51 -1.45 -5.72 -35.74
CA GLU A 51 -0.75 -6.35 -34.63
C GLU A 51 -1.07 -5.65 -33.29
N VAL A 52 -1.22 -4.33 -33.31
CA VAL A 52 -1.62 -3.56 -32.13
C VAL A 52 -3.03 -3.96 -31.69
N LEU A 53 -3.98 -4.04 -32.62
CA LEU A 53 -5.35 -4.48 -32.35
C LEU A 53 -5.38 -5.91 -31.81
N GLY A 54 -4.58 -6.82 -32.34
CA GLY A 54 -4.48 -8.19 -31.85
C GLY A 54 -3.87 -8.29 -30.44
N ALA A 55 -2.91 -7.41 -30.11
CA ALA A 55 -2.32 -7.34 -28.78
C ALA A 55 -3.32 -6.81 -27.74
N GLU A 56 -4.08 -5.76 -28.07
CA GLU A 56 -5.11 -5.22 -27.18
C GLU A 56 -6.25 -6.21 -26.94
N GLU A 57 -6.69 -6.92 -27.98
CA GLU A 57 -7.68 -7.99 -27.82
C GLU A 57 -7.17 -9.10 -26.93
N SER A 58 -5.91 -9.49 -27.06
CA SER A 58 -5.29 -10.47 -26.18
C SER A 58 -5.23 -10.01 -24.72
N ILE A 59 -4.89 -8.74 -24.47
CA ILE A 59 -4.87 -8.14 -23.12
C ILE A 59 -6.28 -8.11 -22.54
N SER A 60 -7.27 -7.64 -23.31
CA SER A 60 -8.67 -7.57 -22.89
C SER A 60 -9.20 -8.95 -22.52
N ASN A 61 -8.92 -9.98 -23.31
CA ASN A 61 -9.31 -11.37 -23.01
C ASN A 61 -8.68 -11.88 -21.70
N LYS A 62 -7.42 -11.52 -21.41
CA LYS A 62 -6.79 -11.87 -20.14
C LYS A 62 -7.44 -11.15 -18.97
N LEU A 63 -7.78 -9.86 -19.11
CA LEU A 63 -8.45 -9.09 -18.06
C LEU A 63 -9.87 -9.62 -17.80
N ASP A 64 -10.61 -10.00 -18.86
CA ASP A 64 -11.91 -10.65 -18.70
C ASP A 64 -11.80 -11.98 -17.95
N PHE A 65 -10.82 -12.81 -18.30
CA PHE A 65 -10.54 -14.06 -17.58
C PHE A 65 -10.24 -13.83 -16.10
N LEU A 66 -9.39 -12.83 -15.77
CA LEU A 66 -9.09 -12.49 -14.37
C LEU A 66 -10.33 -11.97 -13.63
N LYS A 67 -11.13 -11.11 -14.27
CA LYS A 67 -12.39 -10.63 -13.72
C LYS A 67 -13.34 -11.78 -13.42
N GLU A 68 -13.56 -12.69 -14.37
CA GLU A 68 -14.43 -13.85 -14.20
C GLU A 68 -13.95 -14.76 -13.05
N LYS A 69 -12.64 -15.03 -12.97
CA LYS A 69 -12.03 -15.77 -11.87
C LYS A 69 -12.33 -15.11 -10.52
N ILE A 70 -12.09 -13.79 -10.39
CA ILE A 70 -12.32 -13.04 -9.15
C ILE A 70 -13.79 -13.08 -8.74
N VAL A 71 -14.71 -12.83 -9.69
CA VAL A 71 -16.15 -12.85 -9.41
C VAL A 71 -16.60 -14.23 -8.95
N ALA A 72 -16.12 -15.28 -9.62
CA ALA A 72 -16.50 -16.66 -9.28
C ALA A 72 -15.95 -17.11 -7.91
N GLU A 73 -14.70 -16.75 -7.60
CA GLU A 73 -14.00 -17.23 -6.40
C GLU A 73 -14.35 -16.40 -5.15
N PHE A 74 -14.42 -15.09 -5.29
CA PHE A 74 -14.58 -14.19 -4.15
C PHE A 74 -15.99 -13.61 -4.00
N ASN A 75 -16.87 -13.77 -5.01
CA ASN A 75 -18.23 -13.23 -5.03
C ASN A 75 -18.28 -11.72 -4.75
N ILE A 76 -17.43 -10.95 -5.41
CA ILE A 76 -17.37 -9.49 -5.33
C ILE A 76 -17.63 -8.86 -6.69
N ASN A 77 -18.01 -7.57 -6.68
CA ASN A 77 -18.03 -6.79 -7.90
C ASN A 77 -16.59 -6.52 -8.37
N CYS A 78 -16.27 -7.00 -9.55
CA CYS A 78 -15.00 -6.76 -10.21
C CYS A 78 -15.23 -6.15 -11.58
N ASP A 79 -14.44 -5.14 -11.91
CA ASP A 79 -14.38 -4.54 -13.24
C ASP A 79 -12.93 -4.35 -13.66
N TRP A 80 -12.70 -3.96 -14.93
CA TRP A 80 -11.36 -3.66 -15.37
C TRP A 80 -11.33 -2.49 -16.37
N HIS A 81 -10.16 -1.87 -16.48
CA HIS A 81 -9.86 -0.82 -17.44
C HIS A 81 -8.54 -1.13 -18.17
N LEU A 82 -8.55 -0.95 -19.48
CA LEU A 82 -7.34 -0.85 -20.28
C LEU A 82 -7.08 0.63 -20.53
N ALA A 83 -5.95 1.14 -20.07
CA ALA A 83 -5.57 2.54 -20.23
C ALA A 83 -4.33 2.65 -21.11
N HIS A 84 -4.32 3.68 -21.96
CA HIS A 84 -3.15 4.05 -22.78
C HIS A 84 -2.54 5.31 -22.22
N THR A 85 -1.21 5.36 -22.17
CA THR A 85 -0.51 6.54 -21.71
C THR A 85 0.66 6.90 -22.64
N VAL A 86 0.85 8.18 -22.86
CA VAL A 86 2.07 8.75 -23.45
C VAL A 86 3.07 9.20 -22.38
N GLU A 87 2.64 9.20 -21.15
CA GLU A 87 3.39 9.49 -19.95
C GLU A 87 3.94 8.21 -19.31
N THR A 88 4.34 8.26 -18.06
CA THR A 88 4.76 7.08 -17.33
C THR A 88 3.54 6.27 -16.84
N ILE A 89 3.76 4.97 -16.60
CA ILE A 89 2.71 4.07 -16.05
C ILE A 89 2.24 4.58 -14.70
N GLU A 90 3.15 5.06 -13.89
CA GLU A 90 2.90 5.54 -12.53
C GLU A 90 2.02 6.78 -12.52
N GLN A 91 2.25 7.73 -13.43
CA GLN A 91 1.41 8.91 -13.61
C GLN A 91 -0.01 8.52 -14.03
N ALA A 92 -0.12 7.58 -14.98
CA ALA A 92 -1.43 7.09 -15.42
C ALA A 92 -2.20 6.39 -14.29
N ILE A 93 -1.52 5.65 -13.40
CA ILE A 93 -2.12 5.08 -12.19
C ILE A 93 -2.56 6.20 -11.25
N GLY A 94 -1.69 7.18 -10.98
CA GLY A 94 -1.96 8.30 -10.09
C GLY A 94 -3.19 9.11 -10.50
N GLU A 95 -3.35 9.40 -11.80
CA GLU A 95 -4.52 10.10 -12.33
C GLU A 95 -5.83 9.32 -12.10
N LYS A 96 -5.82 8.01 -12.36
CA LYS A 96 -7.00 7.15 -12.17
C LYS A 96 -7.33 6.96 -10.71
N ALA A 97 -6.32 6.91 -9.85
CA ALA A 97 -6.45 6.65 -8.42
C ALA A 97 -7.33 7.66 -7.68
N SER A 98 -7.50 8.87 -8.19
CA SER A 98 -8.33 9.92 -7.58
C SER A 98 -9.81 9.53 -7.36
N SER A 99 -10.29 8.51 -8.07
CA SER A 99 -11.67 7.99 -7.97
C SER A 99 -11.79 6.76 -7.06
N TYR A 100 -10.71 6.37 -6.41
CA TYR A 100 -10.63 5.17 -5.58
C TYR A 100 -10.24 5.51 -4.15
N ASP A 101 -10.59 4.62 -3.23
CA ASP A 101 -10.28 4.78 -1.81
C ASP A 101 -8.92 4.17 -1.44
N LEU A 102 -8.43 3.23 -2.26
CA LEU A 102 -7.21 2.47 -2.02
C LEU A 102 -6.66 1.93 -3.33
N ILE A 103 -5.35 2.00 -3.50
CA ILE A 103 -4.63 1.23 -4.51
C ILE A 103 -4.03 0.00 -3.81
N VAL A 104 -4.09 -1.18 -4.43
CA VAL A 104 -3.39 -2.38 -3.96
C VAL A 104 -2.44 -2.84 -5.04
N MET A 105 -1.17 -2.99 -4.70
CA MET A 105 -0.13 -3.46 -5.62
C MET A 105 0.66 -4.61 -4.99
N GLY A 106 0.83 -5.69 -5.73
CA GLY A 106 1.82 -6.71 -5.43
C GLY A 106 3.22 -6.22 -5.78
N THR A 107 4.20 -6.67 -5.02
CA THR A 107 5.61 -6.36 -5.30
C THR A 107 6.44 -7.61 -5.19
N ASN A 108 7.44 -7.74 -6.06
CA ASN A 108 8.46 -8.76 -5.90
C ASN A 108 9.19 -8.50 -4.59
N GLY A 109 9.40 -9.54 -3.81
CA GLY A 109 10.25 -9.48 -2.62
C GLY A 109 11.65 -8.96 -2.97
N ALA A 110 12.44 -8.69 -1.95
CA ALA A 110 13.81 -8.21 -2.10
C ALA A 110 14.69 -9.26 -2.80
N ASP A 111 14.58 -9.35 -4.12
CA ASP A 111 15.52 -10.10 -4.92
C ASP A 111 16.85 -9.34 -4.98
N ASP A 112 17.97 -10.04 -4.88
CA ASP A 112 19.33 -9.45 -4.79
C ASP A 112 19.71 -8.54 -5.97
N SER A 113 18.91 -8.55 -7.04
CA SER A 113 19.14 -7.79 -8.27
C SER A 113 18.49 -6.39 -8.28
N TYR A 114 17.58 -6.06 -7.36
CA TYR A 114 16.88 -4.78 -7.37
C TYR A 114 17.36 -3.80 -6.31
N GLN A 115 17.46 -2.51 -6.70
CA GLN A 115 17.90 -1.43 -5.80
C GLN A 115 16.89 -1.11 -4.68
N TYR A 116 15.63 -1.56 -4.83
CA TYR A 116 14.52 -1.23 -3.95
C TYR A 116 13.80 -2.50 -3.48
N ALA A 117 13.45 -2.52 -2.22
CA ALA A 117 12.74 -3.64 -1.57
C ALA A 117 11.36 -3.93 -2.16
N PHE A 118 10.71 -2.90 -2.63
CA PHE A 118 9.34 -2.97 -3.11
C PHE A 118 9.23 -2.63 -4.60
N GLY A 119 10.34 -2.70 -5.35
CA GLY A 119 10.37 -2.38 -6.77
C GLY A 119 10.32 -0.88 -7.09
N SER A 120 10.97 -0.47 -8.20
CA SER A 120 10.99 0.93 -8.64
C SER A 120 9.61 1.47 -8.99
N ASN A 121 8.77 0.66 -9.63
CA ASN A 121 7.43 1.08 -10.05
C ASN A 121 6.53 1.43 -8.86
N THR A 122 6.59 0.65 -7.77
CA THR A 122 5.83 0.93 -6.55
C THR A 122 6.23 2.26 -5.93
N TYR A 123 7.54 2.54 -5.85
CA TYR A 123 8.04 3.81 -5.33
C TYR A 123 7.55 5.01 -6.16
N HIS A 124 7.58 4.89 -7.48
CA HIS A 124 7.09 5.95 -8.36
C HIS A 124 5.58 6.16 -8.23
N VAL A 125 4.78 5.07 -8.12
CA VAL A 125 3.33 5.21 -7.88
C VAL A 125 3.06 5.94 -6.56
N ILE A 126 3.81 5.65 -5.49
CA ILE A 126 3.69 6.37 -4.22
C ILE A 126 3.89 7.88 -4.42
N SER A 127 4.89 8.28 -5.21
CA SER A 127 5.18 9.70 -5.42
C SER A 127 4.18 10.44 -6.30
N GLU A 128 3.48 9.73 -7.17
CA GLU A 128 2.54 10.30 -8.17
C GLU A 128 1.07 10.30 -7.71
N THR A 129 0.74 9.62 -6.62
CA THR A 129 -0.65 9.55 -6.13
C THR A 129 -0.83 10.20 -4.77
N LYS A 130 -2.07 10.60 -4.46
CA LYS A 130 -2.53 10.94 -3.11
C LYS A 130 -3.46 9.88 -2.51
N CYS A 131 -3.83 8.90 -3.31
CA CYS A 131 -4.63 7.77 -2.86
C CYS A 131 -3.77 6.89 -1.94
N PRO A 132 -4.28 6.43 -0.80
CA PRO A 132 -3.57 5.43 0.01
C PRO A 132 -3.17 4.23 -0.83
N LEU A 133 -1.95 3.74 -0.62
CA LEU A 133 -1.41 2.60 -1.36
C LEU A 133 -1.08 1.45 -0.40
N LEU A 134 -1.67 0.28 -0.66
CA LEU A 134 -1.33 -0.96 0.01
C LEU A 134 -0.36 -1.75 -0.85
N ILE A 135 0.80 -2.00 -0.30
CA ILE A 135 1.86 -2.80 -0.92
C ILE A 135 1.77 -4.21 -0.33
N VAL A 136 1.63 -5.19 -1.19
CA VAL A 136 1.56 -6.60 -0.82
C VAL A 136 2.86 -7.29 -1.21
N PRO A 137 3.69 -7.68 -0.24
CA PRO A 137 4.93 -8.40 -0.52
C PRO A 137 4.65 -9.78 -1.13
N GLU A 138 5.60 -10.28 -1.93
CA GLU A 138 5.55 -11.63 -2.49
C GLU A 138 5.35 -12.68 -1.39
N GLY A 139 4.44 -13.62 -1.65
CA GLY A 139 4.08 -14.68 -0.71
C GLY A 139 3.23 -14.23 0.48
N CYS A 140 2.89 -12.94 0.59
CA CYS A 140 2.01 -12.44 1.63
C CYS A 140 0.55 -12.84 1.36
N GLN A 141 0.04 -13.78 2.15
CA GLN A 141 -1.35 -14.21 2.05
C GLN A 141 -2.27 -13.27 2.84
N TYR A 142 -3.47 -13.06 2.31
CA TYR A 142 -4.48 -12.29 3.01
C TYR A 142 -4.88 -12.98 4.33
N ALA A 143 -4.85 -12.20 5.40
CA ALA A 143 -5.41 -12.58 6.68
C ALA A 143 -6.20 -11.40 7.26
N ASN A 144 -7.19 -11.68 8.11
CA ASN A 144 -7.90 -10.62 8.81
C ASN A 144 -6.91 -9.85 9.68
N ILE A 145 -6.73 -8.57 9.38
CA ILE A 145 -5.82 -7.68 10.12
C ILE A 145 -6.27 -7.62 11.58
N GLN A 146 -5.39 -7.98 12.51
CA GLN A 146 -5.63 -7.93 13.95
C GLN A 146 -4.93 -6.75 14.60
N LYS A 147 -3.88 -6.26 13.94
CA LYS A 147 -3.05 -5.17 14.44
C LYS A 147 -2.65 -4.24 13.32
N ILE A 148 -2.82 -2.94 13.52
CA ILE A 148 -2.26 -1.88 12.67
C ILE A 148 -1.10 -1.26 13.44
N VAL A 149 0.10 -1.26 12.86
CA VAL A 149 1.28 -0.60 13.43
C VAL A 149 1.60 0.62 12.59
N TYR A 150 1.34 1.80 13.13
CA TYR A 150 1.70 3.05 12.49
C TYR A 150 3.03 3.56 13.07
N VAL A 151 4.02 3.77 12.20
CA VAL A 151 5.28 4.42 12.59
C VAL A 151 5.07 5.92 12.62
N PHE A 152 5.17 6.50 13.81
CA PHE A 152 4.91 7.91 14.01
C PHE A 152 5.92 8.79 13.29
N ASP A 153 5.38 9.68 12.46
CA ASP A 153 6.13 10.71 11.75
C ASP A 153 5.75 12.09 12.33
N PRO A 154 6.68 12.76 13.03
CA PRO A 154 6.40 14.05 13.65
C PRO A 154 6.20 15.20 12.66
N GLU A 155 6.54 15.03 11.38
CA GLU A 155 6.31 16.03 10.35
C GLU A 155 4.89 16.00 9.79
N MET A 156 4.14 14.93 10.07
CA MET A 156 2.75 14.81 9.67
C MET A 156 1.83 15.65 10.53
N ASN A 157 0.83 16.27 9.90
CA ASN A 157 -0.23 16.96 10.66
C ASN A 157 -1.01 15.95 11.52
N PRO A 158 -0.99 16.05 12.85
CA PRO A 158 -1.55 15.02 13.73
C PRO A 158 -3.09 14.91 13.61
N VAL A 159 -3.78 15.99 13.22
CA VAL A 159 -5.23 15.97 13.02
C VAL A 159 -5.60 15.22 11.77
N TYR A 160 -4.88 15.47 10.67
CA TYR A 160 -5.06 14.73 9.42
C TYR A 160 -4.71 13.25 9.60
N LEU A 161 -3.61 12.97 10.29
CA LEU A 161 -3.19 11.62 10.60
C LEU A 161 -4.23 10.84 11.43
N ALA A 162 -4.86 11.51 12.40
CA ALA A 162 -5.93 10.92 13.18
C ALA A 162 -7.14 10.51 12.32
N ASP A 163 -7.47 11.29 11.28
CA ASP A 163 -8.53 10.93 10.34
C ASP A 163 -8.15 9.68 9.53
N GLN A 164 -6.93 9.63 8.99
CA GLN A 164 -6.46 8.49 8.20
C GLN A 164 -6.36 7.20 9.04
N LEU A 165 -5.84 7.28 10.25
CA LEU A 165 -5.78 6.13 11.16
C LEU A 165 -7.17 5.68 11.61
N GLY A 166 -8.09 6.63 11.82
CA GLY A 166 -9.49 6.34 12.12
C GLY A 166 -10.20 5.61 10.98
N GLU A 167 -9.96 6.01 9.73
CA GLU A 167 -10.48 5.32 8.54
C GLU A 167 -9.88 3.91 8.40
N ALA A 168 -8.58 3.75 8.64
CA ALA A 168 -7.93 2.44 8.61
C ALA A 168 -8.49 1.52 9.72
N ALA A 169 -8.63 2.01 10.94
CA ALA A 169 -9.21 1.26 12.07
C ALA A 169 -10.68 0.87 11.82
N ALA A 170 -11.45 1.75 11.16
CA ALA A 170 -12.83 1.45 10.79
C ALA A 170 -12.92 0.40 9.67
N ALA A 171 -11.96 0.40 8.74
CA ALA A 171 -11.88 -0.60 7.69
C ALA A 171 -11.42 -1.96 8.24
N PHE A 172 -10.46 -1.96 9.15
CA PHE A 172 -9.89 -3.14 9.77
C PHE A 172 -10.10 -3.08 11.29
N PRO A 173 -11.18 -3.67 11.83
CA PRO A 173 -11.44 -3.68 13.27
C PRO A 173 -10.30 -4.39 14.02
N SER A 174 -9.32 -3.65 14.47
CA SER A 174 -8.04 -4.15 14.99
C SER A 174 -7.49 -3.20 16.05
N LYS A 175 -6.52 -3.68 16.82
CA LYS A 175 -5.70 -2.84 17.70
C LYS A 175 -4.81 -1.94 16.84
N VAL A 176 -4.76 -0.66 17.13
CA VAL A 176 -3.84 0.31 16.47
C VAL A 176 -2.73 0.68 17.43
N ILE A 177 -1.49 0.45 17.04
CA ILE A 177 -0.28 0.82 17.77
C ILE A 177 0.37 1.97 17.04
N VAL A 178 0.49 3.12 17.69
CA VAL A 178 1.31 4.24 17.24
C VAL A 178 2.70 4.04 17.84
N LEU A 179 3.65 3.65 17.00
CA LEU A 179 5.03 3.37 17.39
C LEU A 179 5.90 4.59 17.09
N HIS A 180 6.51 5.14 18.13
CA HIS A 180 7.52 6.19 18.00
C HIS A 180 8.92 5.60 18.25
N VAL A 181 9.68 5.45 17.18
CA VAL A 181 11.07 5.00 17.25
C VAL A 181 11.98 6.18 17.48
N LEU A 182 12.75 6.14 18.57
CA LEU A 182 13.63 7.19 19.03
C LEU A 182 15.08 6.80 18.70
N THR A 183 15.71 7.56 17.81
CA THR A 183 17.16 7.40 17.50
C THR A 183 18.04 8.33 18.29
N ASP A 184 17.50 9.46 18.75
CA ASP A 184 18.19 10.53 19.46
C ASP A 184 17.28 11.16 20.53
N VAL A 185 17.76 12.25 21.14
CA VAL A 185 16.97 13.03 22.10
C VAL A 185 15.73 13.62 21.41
N VAL A 186 14.57 13.33 21.98
CA VAL A 186 13.28 13.81 21.46
C VAL A 186 13.18 15.32 21.62
N SER A 187 12.74 16.01 20.59
CA SER A 187 12.41 17.41 20.68
C SER A 187 11.06 17.62 21.41
N GLU A 188 10.92 18.72 22.14
CA GLU A 188 9.64 19.11 22.75
C GLU A 188 8.50 19.21 21.72
N GLU A 189 8.82 19.60 20.49
CA GLU A 189 7.83 19.67 19.40
C GLU A 189 7.33 18.29 18.99
N THR A 190 8.22 17.30 18.91
CA THR A 190 7.84 15.90 18.62
C THR A 190 6.89 15.33 19.69
N ASP A 191 7.19 15.57 20.97
CA ASP A 191 6.33 15.17 22.08
C ASP A 191 4.95 15.83 21.99
N ARG A 192 4.92 17.13 21.69
CA ARG A 192 3.68 17.88 21.49
C ARG A 192 2.84 17.34 20.34
N GLN A 193 3.46 17.02 19.19
CA GLN A 193 2.76 16.44 18.04
C GLN A 193 2.12 15.09 18.40
N LEU A 194 2.85 14.24 19.15
CA LEU A 194 2.34 12.96 19.62
C LEU A 194 1.17 13.13 20.61
N GLU A 195 1.24 14.10 21.52
CA GLU A 195 0.16 14.41 22.46
C GLU A 195 -1.10 14.91 21.73
N ILE A 196 -0.95 15.77 20.71
CA ILE A 196 -2.05 16.22 19.88
C ILE A 196 -2.69 15.04 19.15
N LEU A 197 -1.89 14.14 18.56
CA LEU A 197 -2.40 12.94 17.91
C LEU A 197 -3.18 12.07 18.89
N GLN A 198 -2.62 11.78 20.05
CA GLN A 198 -3.29 10.97 21.10
C GLN A 198 -4.63 11.57 21.53
N SER A 199 -4.65 12.88 21.80
CA SER A 199 -5.87 13.55 22.23
C SER A 199 -6.92 13.58 21.12
N THR A 200 -6.51 13.78 19.87
CA THR A 200 -7.39 13.79 18.70
C THR A 200 -8.01 12.43 18.44
N LEU A 201 -7.20 11.35 18.47
CA LEU A 201 -7.68 9.99 18.32
C LEU A 201 -8.70 9.62 19.40
N LYS A 202 -8.40 9.92 20.66
CA LYS A 202 -9.33 9.67 21.78
C LYS A 202 -10.64 10.47 21.67
N ALA A 203 -10.56 11.73 21.22
CA ALA A 203 -11.75 12.57 21.07
C ALA A 203 -12.66 12.15 19.91
N ARG A 204 -12.09 11.53 18.86
CA ARG A 204 -12.82 11.08 17.66
C ARG A 204 -13.25 9.61 17.72
N ASP A 205 -12.79 8.88 18.70
CA ASP A 205 -13.09 7.45 18.85
C ASP A 205 -14.52 7.24 19.34
N SER A 206 -15.46 7.22 18.40
CA SER A 206 -16.86 6.88 18.66
C SER A 206 -17.13 5.36 18.65
N ALA A 207 -16.20 4.56 18.17
CA ALA A 207 -16.35 3.12 17.98
C ALA A 207 -15.65 2.29 19.07
N GLY A 208 -14.85 2.91 19.95
CA GLY A 208 -14.12 2.25 21.04
C GLY A 208 -12.93 1.43 20.55
N PHE A 209 -12.20 1.96 19.55
CA PHE A 209 -10.99 1.30 19.05
C PHE A 209 -9.92 1.18 20.15
N GLN A 210 -9.11 0.13 20.05
CA GLN A 210 -7.99 -0.05 20.97
C GLN A 210 -6.76 0.70 20.43
N TRP A 211 -6.43 1.84 21.04
CA TRP A 211 -5.25 2.63 20.74
C TRP A 211 -4.11 2.33 21.70
N GLY A 212 -2.97 1.86 21.18
CA GLY A 212 -1.70 1.73 21.88
C GLY A 212 -0.72 2.81 21.43
N PHE A 213 0.12 3.29 22.35
CA PHE A 213 1.18 4.25 22.05
C PHE A 213 2.46 3.70 22.65
N GLU A 214 3.41 3.35 21.81
CA GLU A 214 4.66 2.73 22.18
C GLU A 214 5.83 3.62 21.79
N ARG A 215 6.86 3.66 22.65
CA ARG A 215 8.11 4.38 22.39
C ARG A 215 9.25 3.40 22.54
N GLU A 216 10.01 3.23 21.48
CA GLU A 216 11.16 2.34 21.45
C GLU A 216 12.44 3.15 21.16
N PHE A 217 13.43 2.98 22.04
CA PHE A 217 14.76 3.53 21.82
C PHE A 217 15.58 2.53 21.04
N SER A 218 15.89 2.84 19.78
CA SER A 218 16.70 1.98 18.95
C SER A 218 17.57 2.79 18.00
N ALA A 219 18.85 2.47 17.98
CA ALA A 219 19.75 2.98 16.94
C ALA A 219 19.41 2.40 15.55
N ASP A 220 18.64 1.30 15.52
CA ASP A 220 18.15 0.65 14.32
C ASP A 220 16.60 0.58 14.36
N PRO A 221 15.92 1.47 13.64
CA PRO A 221 14.45 1.47 13.57
C PRO A 221 13.85 0.17 13.05
N ALA A 222 14.59 -0.57 12.23
CA ALA A 222 14.14 -1.84 11.69
C ALA A 222 13.96 -2.90 12.79
N ASN A 223 14.91 -2.98 13.71
CA ASN A 223 14.81 -3.89 14.85
C ASN A 223 13.63 -3.56 15.77
N ALA A 224 13.33 -2.28 15.98
CA ALA A 224 12.17 -1.87 16.76
C ALA A 224 10.86 -2.33 16.09
N LEU A 225 10.75 -2.19 14.78
CA LEU A 225 9.60 -2.67 14.01
C LEU A 225 9.48 -4.20 14.05
N ASP A 226 10.58 -4.91 13.84
CA ASP A 226 10.60 -6.39 13.92
C ASP A 226 10.11 -6.89 15.28
N GLN A 227 10.47 -6.24 16.37
CA GLN A 227 10.01 -6.61 17.73
C GLN A 227 8.49 -6.45 17.87
N VAL A 228 7.94 -5.33 17.39
CA VAL A 228 6.48 -5.07 17.46
C VAL A 228 5.70 -5.99 16.53
N LEU A 229 6.30 -6.45 15.43
CA LEU A 229 5.68 -7.34 14.44
C LEU A 229 5.93 -8.84 14.71
N SER A 230 6.78 -9.19 15.69
CA SER A 230 7.27 -10.57 15.93
C SER A 230 6.27 -11.53 16.56
N ASP A 231 5.10 -11.05 17.04
CA ASP A 231 4.10 -11.85 17.76
C ASP A 231 3.24 -12.77 16.85
N ASN A 232 3.56 -12.86 15.56
CA ASN A 232 2.82 -13.62 14.55
C ASN A 232 1.33 -13.24 14.37
N GLU A 233 0.88 -12.13 14.94
CA GLU A 233 -0.44 -11.61 14.64
C GLU A 233 -0.48 -11.00 13.23
N PRO A 234 -1.53 -11.25 12.42
CA PRO A 234 -1.67 -10.57 11.14
C PRO A 234 -1.69 -9.06 11.30
N ALA A 235 -0.62 -8.42 10.87
CA ALA A 235 -0.39 -7.00 11.06
C ALA A 235 -0.41 -6.24 9.73
N LEU A 236 -0.91 -5.00 9.79
CA LEU A 236 -0.80 -4.00 8.73
C LEU A 236 0.21 -2.96 9.19
N LEU A 237 1.36 -2.92 8.56
CA LEU A 237 2.30 -1.82 8.76
C LEU A 237 1.78 -0.59 8.05
N THR A 238 1.81 0.56 8.72
CA THR A 238 1.33 1.81 8.15
C THR A 238 2.40 2.90 8.30
N LEU A 239 2.69 3.57 7.20
CA LEU A 239 3.67 4.64 7.12
C LEU A 239 3.07 5.86 6.46
N SER A 240 3.58 7.04 6.82
CA SER A 240 3.31 8.28 6.10
C SER A 240 4.32 8.51 4.99
N PHE A 241 3.84 8.90 3.83
CA PHE A 241 4.70 9.43 2.78
C PHE A 241 4.76 10.95 2.89
N HIS A 242 5.88 11.43 3.37
CA HIS A 242 6.25 12.82 3.37
C HIS A 242 7.61 12.93 2.70
N HIS A 243 7.70 13.69 1.60
CA HIS A 243 8.91 13.86 0.80
C HIS A 243 10.22 13.38 1.46
N ARG A 244 10.67 12.15 1.08
CA ARG A 244 12.05 11.64 1.21
C ARG A 244 12.55 11.03 2.53
N THR A 245 11.81 10.84 3.63
CA THR A 245 12.54 10.47 4.85
C THR A 245 12.41 9.01 5.33
N LEU A 246 11.22 8.50 5.62
CA LEU A 246 11.09 7.12 6.14
C LEU A 246 10.83 6.09 5.04
N VAL A 247 9.97 6.44 4.09
CA VAL A 247 9.63 5.51 3.00
C VAL A 247 10.83 5.27 2.11
N GLU A 248 11.62 6.31 1.77
CA GLU A 248 12.87 6.13 1.02
C GLU A 248 13.86 5.21 1.73
N ARG A 249 14.01 5.35 3.04
CA ARG A 249 14.86 4.46 3.84
C ARG A 249 14.35 3.02 3.84
N LEU A 250 13.03 2.81 3.86
CA LEU A 250 12.46 1.46 3.75
C LEU A 250 12.63 0.87 2.35
N PHE A 251 12.80 1.71 1.32
CA PHE A 251 13.12 1.28 -0.03
C PHE A 251 14.64 1.13 -0.28
N GLU A 252 15.50 1.59 0.63
CA GLU A 252 16.94 1.37 0.54
C GLU A 252 17.31 -0.08 0.87
N LYS A 253 18.15 -0.67 0.04
CA LYS A 253 18.54 -2.09 0.10
C LYS A 253 19.05 -2.56 1.47
N ASP A 254 19.74 -1.70 2.20
CA ASP A 254 20.32 -2.04 3.49
C ASP A 254 19.28 -2.14 4.61
N MET A 255 18.24 -1.30 4.55
CA MET A 255 17.15 -1.35 5.53
C MET A 255 16.22 -2.54 5.31
N VAL A 256 16.07 -2.99 4.06
CA VAL A 256 15.24 -4.16 3.72
C VAL A 256 15.82 -5.45 4.25
N LYS A 257 17.14 -5.62 4.19
CA LYS A 257 17.82 -6.77 4.83
C LYS A 257 17.62 -6.78 6.34
N ALA A 258 17.55 -5.61 6.95
CA ALA A 258 17.26 -5.46 8.37
C ALA A 258 15.76 -5.66 8.69
N LEU A 259 14.87 -5.41 7.72
CA LEU A 259 13.41 -5.53 7.86
C LEU A 259 12.87 -6.87 7.34
N SER A 260 13.60 -7.97 7.50
CA SER A 260 13.15 -9.30 7.05
C SER A 260 11.78 -9.71 7.63
N GLY A 261 11.44 -9.19 8.81
CA GLY A 261 10.11 -9.33 9.41
C GLY A 261 9.04 -8.45 8.73
N VAL A 262 9.40 -7.22 8.36
CA VAL A 262 8.49 -6.26 7.70
C VAL A 262 8.12 -6.71 6.29
N ALA A 263 9.04 -7.33 5.56
CA ALA A 263 8.80 -7.88 4.22
C ALA A 263 7.74 -9.00 4.17
N ARG A 264 7.20 -9.43 5.31
CA ARG A 264 6.13 -10.43 5.40
C ARG A 264 4.75 -9.82 5.64
N HIS A 265 4.68 -8.54 5.96
CA HIS A 265 3.44 -7.85 6.28
C HIS A 265 3.06 -6.89 5.16
N PRO A 266 1.76 -6.75 4.86
CA PRO A 266 1.32 -5.70 3.95
C PRO A 266 1.65 -4.32 4.52
N LEU A 267 2.02 -3.40 3.64
CA LEU A 267 2.41 -2.04 3.99
C LEU A 267 1.41 -1.05 3.41
N LEU A 268 0.70 -0.34 4.27
CA LEU A 268 -0.16 0.78 3.90
C LEU A 268 0.64 2.08 3.95
N VAL A 269 0.72 2.75 2.81
CA VAL A 269 1.31 4.08 2.69
C VAL A 269 0.19 5.11 2.61
N ILE A 270 0.18 6.06 3.55
CA ILE A 270 -0.74 7.19 3.57
C ILE A 270 0.00 8.47 3.17
N HIS A 271 -0.66 9.33 2.41
CA HIS A 271 -0.07 10.57 1.88
C HIS A 271 -0.45 11.76 2.75
N ARG A 272 0.38 12.81 2.66
CA ARG A 272 0.12 14.08 3.33
C ARG A 272 -0.94 14.92 2.62
#